data_18adc3905723109570dd4435897450da
#
_entry.id   18adc3905723109570dd4435897450da
#
_cell.length_a   1.000
_cell.length_b   1.000
_cell.length_c   1.000
_cell.angle_alpha   90.00
_cell.angle_beta   90.00
_cell.angle_gamma   90.00
#
_symmetry.space_group_name_H-M   'P 1'
#
loop_
_entity.id
_entity.type
_entity.pdbx_description
1 polymer ?
#
loop_
_entity_poly.entity_id
_entity_poly.type
_entity_poly.pdbx_seq_one_letter_code
_entity_poly.pdbx_strand_id
1 'polypeptide(L)'
;MVVLRGESEETLNQLFRALADGTRRDILVRSLTETPSVSALAARYDMSFAAVQKHVAVLERAGLIRKRACGREQRVSTNRARLQRAAELLDHFESIWRQRMAQLDDVLQSKGK
;
A
#
# COMPACT_ATOMS: atom_id res chain seq x y z
N MET A 1 -0.98 19.45 9.76
CA MET A 1 -1.09 18.15 9.10
C MET A 1 0.15 17.87 8.27
N VAL A 2 0.64 16.63 8.27
CA VAL A 2 1.84 16.28 7.54
C VAL A 2 1.47 15.83 6.13
N VAL A 3 2.01 16.53 5.13
CA VAL A 3 1.91 16.12 3.74
C VAL A 3 3.31 15.75 3.28
N LEU A 4 3.49 14.52 2.83
CA LEU A 4 4.79 14.03 2.40
C LEU A 4 5.11 14.52 1.00
N ARG A 5 6.16 15.35 0.88
CA ARG A 5 6.82 15.72 -0.38
C ARG A 5 5.87 16.09 -1.52
N GLY A 6 4.89 16.94 -1.23
CA GLY A 6 3.98 17.42 -2.26
C GLY A 6 2.84 16.49 -2.61
N GLU A 7 2.73 15.35 -1.93
CA GLU A 7 1.57 14.49 -2.09
C GLU A 7 0.34 15.18 -1.51
N SER A 8 -0.76 15.20 -2.26
CA SER A 8 -2.00 15.74 -1.73
C SER A 8 -2.60 14.79 -0.73
N GLU A 9 -3.40 15.34 0.16
CA GLU A 9 -4.13 14.54 1.14
C GLU A 9 -5.05 13.52 0.47
N GLU A 10 -5.71 13.94 -0.60
CA GLU A 10 -6.59 13.05 -1.35
C GLU A 10 -5.83 11.89 -1.99
N THR A 11 -4.64 12.16 -2.52
CA THR A 11 -3.79 11.11 -3.09
C THR A 11 -3.41 10.08 -2.03
N LEU A 12 -3.03 10.53 -0.83
CA LEU A 12 -2.73 9.63 0.28
C LEU A 12 -3.97 8.85 0.73
N ASN A 13 -5.13 9.50 0.77
CA ASN A 13 -6.37 8.84 1.13
C ASN A 13 -6.72 7.72 0.16
N GLN A 14 -6.56 7.96 -1.15
CA GLN A 14 -6.80 6.93 -2.17
C GLN A 14 -5.87 5.74 -1.97
N LEU A 15 -4.62 6.01 -1.66
CA LEU A 15 -3.62 4.98 -1.46
C LEU A 15 -4.01 4.07 -0.27
N PHE A 16 -4.34 4.68 0.88
CA PHE A 16 -4.70 3.92 2.07
C PHE A 16 -6.05 3.22 1.93
N ARG A 17 -7.02 3.83 1.23
CA ARG A 17 -8.29 3.14 0.92
C ARG A 17 -8.05 1.89 0.10
N ALA A 18 -7.16 1.96 -0.89
CA ALA A 18 -6.83 0.80 -1.70
C ALA A 18 -6.23 -0.31 -0.85
N LEU A 19 -5.44 0.02 0.16
CA LEU A 19 -4.82 -0.95 1.06
C LEU A 19 -5.76 -1.44 2.17
N ALA A 20 -6.94 -0.85 2.30
CA ALA A 20 -7.87 -1.18 3.38
C ALA A 20 -8.64 -2.49 3.17
N ASP A 21 -8.46 -3.16 2.04
CA ASP A 21 -9.16 -4.41 1.70
C ASP A 21 -8.17 -5.56 1.60
N GLY A 22 -8.52 -6.71 2.23
CA GLY A 22 -7.65 -7.87 2.27
C GLY A 22 -7.34 -8.46 0.90
N THR A 23 -8.33 -8.53 0.02
CA THR A 23 -8.13 -9.03 -1.34
C THR A 23 -7.17 -8.12 -2.11
N ARG A 24 -7.33 -6.81 -1.97
CA ARG A 24 -6.43 -5.87 -2.64
C ARG A 24 -5.00 -5.98 -2.12
N ARG A 25 -4.82 -6.17 -0.81
CA ARG A 25 -3.48 -6.40 -0.25
C ARG A 25 -2.85 -7.67 -0.81
N ASP A 26 -3.64 -8.74 -0.98
CA ASP A 26 -3.15 -9.97 -1.55
C ASP A 26 -2.77 -9.80 -3.02
N ILE A 27 -3.57 -9.08 -3.80
CA ILE A 27 -3.25 -8.75 -5.19
C ILE A 27 -1.92 -7.99 -5.26
N LEU A 28 -1.73 -7.04 -4.36
CA LEU A 28 -0.48 -6.26 -4.31
C LEU A 28 0.73 -7.15 -4.02
N VAL A 29 0.61 -8.08 -3.06
CA VAL A 29 1.69 -9.04 -2.75
C VAL A 29 2.06 -9.85 -4.00
N ARG A 30 1.07 -10.34 -4.72
CA ARG A 30 1.32 -11.11 -5.95
C ARG A 30 1.96 -10.26 -7.02
N SER A 31 1.58 -8.99 -7.10
CA SER A 31 2.17 -8.04 -8.07
C SER A 31 3.61 -7.68 -7.73
N LEU A 32 4.01 -7.82 -6.47
CA LEU A 32 5.39 -7.57 -6.03
C LEU A 32 6.33 -8.73 -6.37
N THR A 33 5.81 -9.95 -6.34
CA THR A 33 6.63 -11.16 -6.49
C THR A 33 6.61 -11.74 -7.90
N GLU A 34 5.57 -11.47 -8.65
CA GLU A 34 5.39 -11.93 -10.02
C GLU A 34 4.65 -10.84 -10.79
N THR A 35 4.48 -11.00 -12.08
CA THR A 35 3.66 -10.08 -12.88
C THR A 35 2.48 -10.86 -13.43
N PRO A 36 1.48 -11.16 -12.57
CA PRO A 36 0.38 -12.00 -13.00
C PRO A 36 -0.52 -11.29 -14.00
N SER A 37 -1.18 -12.06 -14.86
CA SER A 37 -2.26 -11.52 -15.67
C SER A 37 -3.50 -11.32 -14.80
N VAL A 38 -4.40 -10.43 -15.24
CA VAL A 38 -5.68 -10.24 -14.54
C VAL A 38 -6.47 -11.54 -14.47
N SER A 39 -6.42 -12.33 -15.55
CA SER A 39 -7.08 -13.64 -15.58
C SER A 39 -6.50 -14.61 -14.56
N ALA A 40 -5.17 -14.63 -14.43
CA ALA A 40 -4.52 -15.48 -13.42
C ALA A 40 -4.88 -15.06 -12.01
N LEU A 41 -4.98 -13.75 -11.76
CA LEU A 41 -5.45 -13.24 -10.47
C LEU A 41 -6.89 -13.70 -10.20
N ALA A 42 -7.77 -13.54 -11.18
CA ALA A 42 -9.18 -13.90 -11.00
C ALA A 42 -9.37 -15.38 -10.68
N ALA A 43 -8.52 -16.25 -11.21
CA ALA A 43 -8.58 -17.68 -10.95
C ALA A 43 -8.22 -18.05 -9.52
N ARG A 44 -7.61 -17.15 -8.75
CA ARG A 44 -7.15 -17.42 -7.39
C ARG A 44 -8.15 -17.05 -6.31
N TYR A 45 -9.20 -16.32 -6.66
CA TYR A 45 -10.15 -15.81 -5.68
C TYR A 45 -11.54 -16.40 -5.94
N ASP A 46 -12.26 -16.62 -4.87
CA ASP A 46 -13.65 -17.07 -4.94
C ASP A 46 -14.56 -15.87 -5.11
N MET A 47 -14.46 -15.24 -6.26
CA MET A 47 -15.26 -14.09 -6.63
C MET A 47 -15.29 -13.98 -8.17
N SER A 48 -16.22 -13.18 -8.69
CA SER A 48 -16.35 -13.02 -10.13
C SER A 48 -15.13 -12.30 -10.74
N PHE A 49 -14.90 -12.52 -12.02
CA PHE A 49 -13.87 -11.79 -12.77
C PHE A 49 -14.09 -10.28 -12.67
N ALA A 50 -15.35 -9.84 -12.79
CA ALA A 50 -15.68 -8.41 -12.67
C ALA A 50 -15.31 -7.84 -11.29
N ALA A 51 -15.50 -8.61 -10.22
CA ALA A 51 -15.11 -8.17 -8.87
C ALA A 51 -13.59 -8.03 -8.76
N VAL A 52 -12.84 -8.98 -9.29
CA VAL A 52 -11.37 -8.90 -9.31
C VAL A 52 -10.91 -7.69 -10.13
N GLN A 53 -11.52 -7.44 -11.30
CA GLN A 53 -11.21 -6.26 -12.10
C GLN A 53 -11.47 -4.96 -11.34
N LYS A 54 -12.52 -4.89 -10.52
CA LYS A 54 -12.78 -3.71 -9.70
C LYS A 54 -11.69 -3.49 -8.67
N HIS A 55 -11.22 -4.55 -8.02
CA HIS A 55 -10.11 -4.44 -7.07
C HIS A 55 -8.83 -3.96 -7.76
N VAL A 56 -8.53 -4.51 -8.93
CA VAL A 56 -7.38 -4.10 -9.73
C VAL A 56 -7.51 -2.62 -10.11
N ALA A 57 -8.69 -2.19 -10.53
CA ALA A 57 -8.93 -0.80 -10.90
C ALA A 57 -8.74 0.17 -9.73
N VAL A 58 -9.15 -0.22 -8.52
CA VAL A 58 -8.94 0.60 -7.31
C VAL A 58 -7.45 0.77 -7.04
N LEU A 59 -6.69 -0.32 -7.11
CA LEU A 59 -5.23 -0.27 -6.93
C LEU A 59 -4.55 0.56 -8.01
N GLU A 60 -5.00 0.44 -9.25
CA GLU A 60 -4.45 1.22 -10.36
C GLU A 60 -4.71 2.71 -10.19
N ARG A 61 -5.92 3.09 -9.82
CA ARG A 61 -6.26 4.49 -9.59
C ARG A 61 -5.49 5.10 -8.43
N ALA A 62 -5.20 4.29 -7.43
CA ALA A 62 -4.35 4.72 -6.31
C ALA A 62 -2.88 4.82 -6.70
N GLY A 63 -2.52 4.37 -7.90
CA GLY A 63 -1.14 4.40 -8.38
C GLY A 63 -0.26 3.30 -7.84
N LEU A 64 -0.82 2.32 -7.12
CA LEU A 64 -0.05 1.24 -6.50
C LEU A 64 0.37 0.16 -7.50
N ILE A 65 -0.43 -0.03 -8.54
CA ILE A 65 -0.12 -0.99 -9.60
C ILE A 65 -0.27 -0.34 -10.96
N ARG A 66 0.34 -0.98 -11.94
CA ARG A 66 0.23 -0.62 -13.35
C ARG A 66 -0.19 -1.85 -14.13
N LYS A 67 -1.06 -1.65 -15.11
CA LYS A 67 -1.41 -2.69 -16.08
C LYS A 67 -0.63 -2.46 -17.36
N ARG A 68 -0.11 -3.54 -17.93
CA ARG A 68 0.58 -3.52 -19.22
C ARG A 68 0.01 -4.60 -20.10
N ALA A 69 -0.33 -4.25 -21.34
CA ALA A 69 -0.76 -5.21 -22.33
C ALA A 69 0.44 -6.07 -22.75
N CYS A 70 0.28 -7.39 -22.69
CA CYS A 70 1.27 -8.36 -23.15
C CYS A 70 0.53 -9.38 -24.00
N GLY A 71 0.54 -9.19 -25.33
CA GLY A 71 -0.26 -9.99 -26.24
C GLY A 71 -1.74 -9.78 -25.95
N ARG A 72 -2.45 -10.86 -25.61
CA ARG A 72 -3.88 -10.81 -25.27
C ARG A 72 -4.15 -10.63 -23.79
N GLU A 73 -3.08 -10.56 -22.99
CA GLU A 73 -3.20 -10.46 -21.54
C GLU A 73 -2.93 -9.05 -21.06
N GLN A 74 -3.51 -8.72 -19.92
CA GLN A 74 -3.15 -7.53 -19.13
C GLN A 74 -2.35 -8.01 -17.93
N ARG A 75 -1.09 -7.61 -17.85
CA ARG A 75 -0.22 -7.99 -16.73
C ARG A 75 -0.14 -6.87 -15.72
N VAL A 76 -0.06 -7.26 -14.45
CA VAL A 76 -0.11 -6.33 -13.32
C VAL A 76 1.24 -6.32 -12.63
N SER A 77 1.79 -5.13 -12.44
CA SER A 77 3.05 -4.94 -11.70
C SER A 77 2.88 -3.83 -10.68
N THR A 78 3.71 -3.86 -9.63
CA THR A 78 3.66 -2.87 -8.56
C THR A 78 4.42 -1.60 -8.95
N ASN A 79 3.86 -0.47 -8.60
CA ASN A 79 4.56 0.82 -8.64
C ASN A 79 5.26 1.00 -7.28
N ARG A 80 6.54 0.65 -7.23
CA ARG A 80 7.33 0.70 -5.99
C ARG A 80 7.40 2.10 -5.38
N ALA A 81 7.51 3.12 -6.22
CA ALA A 81 7.61 4.49 -5.73
C ALA A 81 6.37 4.90 -4.92
N ARG A 82 5.19 4.49 -5.38
CA ARG A 82 3.95 4.80 -4.69
C ARG A 82 3.82 4.01 -3.39
N LEU A 83 4.22 2.77 -3.40
CA LEU A 83 4.23 1.94 -2.18
C LEU A 83 5.19 2.52 -1.14
N GLN A 84 6.34 3.03 -1.59
CA GLN A 84 7.34 3.64 -0.73
C GLN A 84 6.79 4.89 -0.03
N ARG A 85 5.90 5.65 -0.68
CA ARG A 85 5.23 6.80 -0.06
C ARG A 85 4.41 6.40 1.15
N ALA A 86 3.68 5.29 1.05
CA ALA A 86 2.93 4.76 2.19
C ALA A 86 3.87 4.36 3.32
N ALA A 87 4.95 3.67 2.99
CA ALA A 87 5.94 3.25 3.97
C ALA A 87 6.58 4.46 4.68
N GLU A 88 6.89 5.52 3.96
CA GLU A 88 7.46 6.74 4.53
C GLU A 88 6.53 7.38 5.56
N LEU A 89 5.23 7.42 5.28
CA LEU A 89 4.28 8.00 6.21
C LEU A 89 4.18 7.15 7.48
N LEU A 90 4.11 5.83 7.33
CA LEU A 90 4.06 4.93 8.49
C LEU A 90 5.35 5.00 9.32
N ASP A 91 6.50 5.11 8.67
CA ASP A 91 7.78 5.30 9.35
C ASP A 91 7.81 6.61 10.13
N HIS A 92 7.22 7.65 9.58
CA HIS A 92 7.13 8.94 10.26
C HIS A 92 6.35 8.80 11.57
N PHE A 93 5.19 8.15 11.53
CA PHE A 93 4.40 7.91 12.73
C PHE A 93 5.17 7.07 13.75
N GLU A 94 5.84 6.03 13.29
CA GLU A 94 6.63 5.17 14.16
C GLU A 94 7.78 5.94 14.82
N SER A 95 8.43 6.86 14.09
CA SER A 95 9.51 7.64 14.66
C SER A 95 9.02 8.58 15.75
N ILE A 96 7.83 9.15 15.60
CA ILE A 96 7.22 9.97 16.66
C ILE A 96 6.98 9.11 17.90
N TRP A 97 6.46 7.91 17.72
CA TRP A 97 6.22 6.98 18.82
C TRP A 97 7.52 6.61 19.54
N ARG A 98 8.58 6.29 18.80
CA ARG A 98 9.88 5.93 19.39
C ARG A 98 10.48 7.08 20.21
N GLN A 99 10.38 8.30 19.69
CA GLN A 99 10.83 9.48 20.43
C GLN A 99 10.06 9.64 21.74
N ARG A 100 8.75 9.43 21.69
CA ARG A 100 7.92 9.51 22.89
C ARG A 100 8.33 8.47 23.93
N MET A 101 8.59 7.24 23.50
CA MET A 101 9.01 6.17 24.39
C MET A 101 10.38 6.44 25.00
N ALA A 102 11.31 6.96 24.23
CA ALA A 102 12.63 7.32 24.73
C ALA A 102 12.52 8.42 25.80
N GLN A 103 11.66 9.42 25.60
CA GLN A 103 11.43 10.47 26.59
C GLN A 103 10.84 9.91 27.88
N LEU A 104 9.93 8.96 27.78
CA LEU A 104 9.33 8.33 28.96
C LEU A 104 10.39 7.52 29.74
N ASP A 105 11.24 6.80 29.04
CA ASP A 105 12.33 6.06 29.68
C ASP A 105 13.26 7.01 30.46
N ASP A 106 13.63 8.13 29.86
CA ASP A 106 14.47 9.13 30.52
C ASP A 106 13.83 9.65 31.81
N VAL A 107 12.53 9.96 31.75
CA VAL A 107 11.80 10.44 32.91
C VAL A 107 11.76 9.37 34.00
N LEU A 108 11.48 8.13 33.63
CA LEU A 108 11.41 7.04 34.60
C LEU A 108 12.78 6.75 35.25
N GLN A 109 13.85 6.78 34.46
CA GLN A 109 15.19 6.59 34.98
C GLN A 109 15.61 7.72 35.93
N SER A 110 15.26 8.95 35.56
CA SER A 110 15.52 10.12 36.41
C SER A 110 14.85 9.99 37.77
N LYS A 111 13.62 9.49 37.81
CA LYS A 111 12.87 9.34 39.06
C LYS A 111 13.30 8.14 39.88
N GLY A 112 13.97 7.18 39.26
CA GLY A 112 14.44 5.98 39.95
C GLY A 112 15.68 6.16 40.77
N LYS A 113 16.23 7.36 40.80
CA LYS A 113 17.42 7.67 41.62
C LYS A 113 17.01 8.45 42.87
#